data_bb4480b6b007d3b410ca87094d08a89b
#
_entry.id   bb4480b6b007d3b410ca87094d08a89b
#
_cell.length_a   1.000
_cell.length_b   1.000
_cell.length_c   1.000
_cell.angle_alpha   90.00
_cell.angle_beta   90.00
_cell.angle_gamma   90.00
#
_symmetry.space_group_name_H-M   'P 1'
#
loop_
_entity.id
_entity.type
_entity.pdbx_description
1 polymer ?
#
loop_
_entity_poly.entity_id
_entity_poly.type
_entity_poly.pdbx_seq_one_letter_code
_entity_poly.pdbx_strand_id
1 'polypeptide(L)'
;SETMCYAKWTQVSMHLTNGKTHSCYHPPTHDIDLEELKTNPTALHNTKEKKEQRAQMLAGERPEGCSYCWRIEDVGGRSDRVYRSGEYWAQNAREEIAEAGADGDINPRYVEVNFNQACNLKCSYCSPHLSTTWEKEIKEFGAYDIVDGEHNNLDSLSKQRLLPTKLAQNENPYVTAFWKWWPELYKNLEVFRMTGGEPLMDSNTFKILDYVYKNPNAWLEMSATSNMCPPKPVLMNMFIEKLQRLEEIQIWEDPEKFNPNSGNNWYV
;
A
#
# COMPACT_ATOMS: atom_id res chain seq x y z
N SER A 1 18.98 10.32 14.75
CA SER A 1 18.54 9.51 15.89
C SER A 1 18.75 8.04 15.61
N GLU A 2 19.19 7.26 16.58
CA GLU A 2 19.37 5.80 16.48
C GLU A 2 18.03 5.06 16.27
N THR A 3 16.92 5.69 16.61
CA THR A 3 15.57 5.14 16.46
C THR A 3 14.91 5.53 15.12
N MET A 4 15.60 6.28 14.28
CA MET A 4 15.08 6.76 12.99
C MET A 4 14.72 5.61 12.03
N CYS A 5 13.58 5.74 11.37
CA CYS A 5 13.13 4.83 10.31
C CYS A 5 12.57 5.66 9.15
N TYR A 6 13.28 5.74 8.04
CA TYR A 6 12.83 6.54 6.88
C TYR A 6 11.52 6.04 6.28
N ALA A 7 11.24 4.72 6.36
CA ALA A 7 9.96 4.18 5.91
C ALA A 7 8.75 4.80 6.61
N LYS A 8 8.92 5.39 7.81
CA LYS A 8 7.84 6.10 8.50
C LYS A 8 7.38 7.36 7.75
N TRP A 9 8.24 7.94 6.95
CA TRP A 9 7.94 9.10 6.09
C TRP A 9 7.67 8.71 4.64
N THR A 10 8.36 7.69 4.14
CA THR A 10 8.46 7.43 2.69
C THR A 10 7.70 6.20 2.23
N GLN A 11 7.17 5.38 3.14
CA GLN A 11 6.41 4.18 2.79
C GLN A 11 5.00 4.21 3.40
N VAL A 12 4.04 3.71 2.61
CA VAL A 12 2.65 3.52 3.07
C VAL A 12 2.01 2.32 2.41
N SER A 13 1.26 1.55 3.21
CA SER A 13 0.25 0.61 2.74
C SER A 13 -1.13 1.15 3.10
N MET A 14 -1.98 1.34 2.10
CA MET A 14 -3.32 1.92 2.23
C MET A 14 -4.39 0.86 1.98
N HIS A 15 -5.20 0.57 3.00
CA HIS A 15 -6.35 -0.33 2.91
C HIS A 15 -7.62 0.52 2.71
N LEU A 16 -7.84 0.95 1.46
CA LEU A 16 -8.95 1.85 1.14
C LEU A 16 -10.33 1.18 1.26
N THR A 17 -10.37 -0.14 1.35
CA THR A 17 -11.60 -0.91 1.60
C THR A 17 -12.21 -0.64 2.96
N ASN A 18 -11.38 -0.42 3.98
CA ASN A 18 -11.79 -0.25 5.38
C ASN A 18 -11.26 1.04 6.03
N GLY A 19 -10.54 1.87 5.29
CA GLY A 19 -10.03 3.14 5.78
C GLY A 19 -8.89 3.02 6.78
N LYS A 20 -8.05 2.01 6.62
CA LYS A 20 -6.86 1.82 7.44
C LYS A 20 -5.56 2.02 6.66
N THR A 21 -4.50 2.37 7.39
CA THR A 21 -3.17 2.58 6.81
C THR A 21 -2.07 2.15 7.79
N HIS A 22 -0.89 1.91 7.28
CA HIS A 22 0.35 1.72 8.06
C HIS A 22 1.59 2.10 7.23
N SER A 23 2.77 2.22 7.87
CA SER A 23 3.98 2.69 7.19
C SER A 23 4.75 1.59 6.47
N CYS A 24 4.81 0.41 7.06
CA CYS A 24 5.47 -0.78 6.52
C CYS A 24 4.67 -2.00 6.96
N TYR A 25 5.15 -3.22 6.70
CA TYR A 25 4.38 -4.44 6.91
C TYR A 25 4.22 -4.89 8.38
N HIS A 26 4.95 -4.28 9.32
CA HIS A 26 5.00 -4.75 10.71
C HIS A 26 4.12 -4.01 11.71
N PRO A 27 3.95 -2.68 11.62
CA PRO A 27 3.05 -1.97 12.54
C PRO A 27 1.60 -2.41 12.35
N PRO A 28 0.81 -2.45 13.41
CA PRO A 28 -0.64 -2.57 13.28
C PRO A 28 -1.19 -1.48 12.37
N THR A 29 -2.24 -1.82 11.63
CA THR A 29 -2.99 -0.82 10.86
C THR A 29 -3.74 0.11 11.82
N HIS A 30 -3.79 1.40 11.49
CA HIS A 30 -4.56 2.40 12.22
C HIS A 30 -5.58 3.08 11.29
N ASP A 31 -6.56 3.74 11.90
CA ASP A 31 -7.64 4.38 11.17
C ASP A 31 -7.18 5.69 10.50
N ILE A 32 -7.72 5.92 9.31
CA ILE A 32 -7.60 7.19 8.61
C ILE A 32 -8.79 8.06 9.04
N ASP A 33 -8.53 9.27 9.51
CA ASP A 33 -9.56 10.19 9.97
C ASP A 33 -10.34 10.77 8.78
N LEU A 34 -11.65 10.47 8.73
CA LEU A 34 -12.54 10.96 7.67
C LEU A 34 -12.74 12.47 7.71
N GLU A 35 -12.69 13.10 8.87
CA GLU A 35 -12.84 14.55 8.98
C GLU A 35 -11.61 15.26 8.40
N GLU A 36 -10.42 14.73 8.70
CA GLU A 36 -9.19 15.26 8.13
C GLU A 36 -9.16 15.08 6.59
N LEU A 37 -9.61 13.94 6.08
CA LEU A 37 -9.64 13.67 4.63
C LEU A 37 -10.51 14.66 3.83
N LYS A 38 -11.48 15.31 4.44
CA LYS A 38 -12.33 16.30 3.74
C LYS A 38 -11.51 17.48 3.21
N THR A 39 -10.47 17.88 3.94
CA THR A 39 -9.61 19.03 3.62
C THR A 39 -8.20 18.64 3.22
N ASN A 40 -7.70 17.50 3.72
CA ASN A 40 -6.33 17.04 3.49
C ASN A 40 -6.31 15.59 2.96
N PRO A 41 -6.27 15.36 1.64
CA PRO A 41 -6.21 14.01 1.10
C PRO A 41 -4.89 13.29 1.41
N THR A 42 -3.82 14.01 1.80
CA THR A 42 -2.54 13.41 2.20
C THR A 42 -2.64 12.68 3.54
N ALA A 43 -3.71 12.89 4.31
CA ALA A 43 -4.02 12.17 5.54
C ALA A 43 -4.25 10.64 5.32
N LEU A 44 -4.33 10.16 4.09
CA LEU A 44 -4.19 8.74 3.76
C LEU A 44 -2.81 8.17 4.20
N HIS A 45 -1.79 9.01 4.23
CA HIS A 45 -0.42 8.69 4.63
C HIS A 45 0.03 9.46 5.87
N ASN A 46 -0.19 10.78 5.89
CA ASN A 46 0.29 11.68 6.94
C ASN A 46 -0.70 11.75 8.10
N THR A 47 -1.11 10.59 8.63
CA THR A 47 -2.02 10.50 9.76
C THR A 47 -1.40 11.08 11.04
N LYS A 48 -2.25 11.55 11.95
CA LYS A 48 -1.83 12.01 13.28
C LYS A 48 -0.98 10.97 14.00
N GLU A 49 -1.38 9.69 13.97
CA GLU A 49 -0.61 8.61 14.58
C GLU A 49 0.79 8.46 13.98
N LYS A 50 0.94 8.57 12.65
CA LYS A 50 2.26 8.52 12.04
C LYS A 50 3.12 9.72 12.40
N LYS A 51 2.55 10.92 12.48
CA LYS A 51 3.25 12.13 12.91
C LYS A 51 3.73 12.01 14.36
N GLU A 52 2.92 11.49 15.26
CA GLU A 52 3.30 11.19 16.64
C GLU A 52 4.47 10.18 16.71
N GLN A 53 4.41 9.09 15.92
CA GLN A 53 5.50 8.11 15.84
C GLN A 53 6.78 8.69 15.22
N ARG A 54 6.67 9.60 14.24
CA ARG A 54 7.81 10.35 13.71
C ARG A 54 8.45 11.24 14.77
N ALA A 55 7.65 11.94 15.56
CA ALA A 55 8.13 12.79 16.66
C ALA A 55 8.90 11.97 17.70
N GLN A 56 8.37 10.81 18.13
CA GLN A 56 9.04 9.88 19.02
C GLN A 56 10.40 9.43 18.45
N MET A 57 10.46 9.02 17.18
CA MET A 57 11.70 8.61 16.54
C MET A 57 12.74 9.74 16.46
N LEU A 58 12.31 10.97 16.19
CA LEU A 58 13.22 12.13 16.17
C LEU A 58 13.74 12.46 17.58
N ALA A 59 12.93 12.26 18.61
CA ALA A 59 13.31 12.41 20.02
C ALA A 59 14.21 11.26 20.54
N GLY A 60 14.48 10.22 19.75
CA GLY A 60 15.25 9.06 20.18
C GLY A 60 14.43 8.01 20.91
N GLU A 61 13.10 8.14 20.91
CA GLU A 61 12.18 7.19 21.50
C GLU A 61 11.84 6.05 20.54
N ARG A 62 11.28 4.97 21.10
CA ARG A 62 10.90 3.75 20.37
C ARG A 62 9.37 3.64 20.31
N PRO A 63 8.70 4.02 19.20
CA PRO A 63 7.26 3.86 19.05
C PRO A 63 6.82 2.41 19.28
N GLU A 64 5.77 2.21 20.07
CA GLU A 64 5.24 0.89 20.39
C GLU A 64 4.80 0.11 19.12
N GLY A 65 4.17 0.80 18.18
CA GLY A 65 3.76 0.21 16.90
C GLY A 65 4.91 -0.38 16.08
N CYS A 66 6.17 -0.06 16.41
CA CYS A 66 7.38 -0.61 15.76
C CYS A 66 8.08 -1.69 16.61
N SER A 67 7.40 -2.27 17.61
CA SER A 67 7.94 -3.27 18.53
C SER A 67 8.56 -4.50 17.86
N TYR A 68 8.07 -4.88 16.67
CA TYR A 68 8.68 -5.95 15.87
C TYR A 68 10.18 -5.68 15.59
N CYS A 69 10.51 -4.50 15.11
CA CYS A 69 11.89 -4.11 14.82
C CYS A 69 12.73 -4.02 16.10
N TRP A 70 12.17 -3.44 17.16
CA TRP A 70 12.89 -3.29 18.42
C TRP A 70 13.29 -4.62 19.04
N ARG A 71 12.39 -5.62 19.01
CA ARG A 71 12.69 -6.97 19.52
C ARG A 71 13.84 -7.65 18.77
N ILE A 72 13.95 -7.43 17.45
CA ILE A 72 15.05 -7.98 16.66
C ILE A 72 16.37 -7.26 17.02
N GLU A 73 16.34 -5.94 17.17
CA GLU A 73 17.52 -5.14 17.50
C GLU A 73 18.00 -5.39 18.93
N ASP A 74 17.11 -5.60 19.89
CA ASP A 74 17.43 -5.89 21.29
C ASP A 74 18.20 -7.21 21.47
N VAL A 75 18.08 -8.15 20.53
CA VAL A 75 18.87 -9.39 20.52
C VAL A 75 20.07 -9.32 19.56
N GLY A 76 20.44 -8.12 19.10
CA GLY A 76 21.59 -7.89 18.22
C GLY A 76 21.34 -8.18 16.74
N GLY A 77 20.08 -8.40 16.35
CA GLY A 77 19.70 -8.62 14.96
C GLY A 77 19.57 -7.31 14.15
N ARG A 78 19.55 -7.43 12.84
CA ARG A 78 19.28 -6.32 11.93
C ARG A 78 17.81 -6.36 11.49
N SER A 79 17.06 -5.34 11.90
CA SER A 79 15.61 -5.26 11.65
C SER A 79 15.27 -4.70 10.28
N ASP A 80 14.00 -4.86 9.86
CA ASP A 80 13.46 -4.26 8.64
C ASP A 80 13.54 -2.73 8.66
N ARG A 81 13.51 -2.09 9.82
CA ARG A 81 13.72 -0.65 9.94
C ARG A 81 15.05 -0.22 9.31
N VAL A 82 16.11 -0.99 9.55
CA VAL A 82 17.45 -0.71 9.00
C VAL A 82 17.47 -0.99 7.50
N TYR A 83 16.92 -2.13 7.07
CA TYR A 83 16.85 -2.48 5.63
C TYR A 83 16.03 -1.46 4.85
N ARG A 84 14.80 -1.15 5.31
CA ARG A 84 13.91 -0.20 4.63
C ARG A 84 14.48 1.23 4.61
N SER A 85 15.20 1.64 5.65
CA SER A 85 15.88 2.93 5.63
C SER A 85 17.07 2.98 4.66
N GLY A 86 17.64 1.83 4.31
CA GLY A 86 18.72 1.71 3.33
C GLY A 86 18.26 1.64 1.87
N GLU A 87 16.96 1.45 1.61
CA GLU A 87 16.40 1.39 0.27
C GLU A 87 16.60 2.73 -0.48
N TYR A 88 16.79 2.66 -1.80
CA TYR A 88 17.06 3.84 -2.62
C TYR A 88 15.96 4.89 -2.52
N TRP A 89 14.70 4.48 -2.59
CA TRP A 89 13.54 5.37 -2.45
C TRP A 89 13.47 6.07 -1.08
N ALA A 90 13.99 5.45 -0.02
CA ALA A 90 14.07 6.06 1.30
C ALA A 90 15.25 7.04 1.39
N GLN A 91 16.38 6.70 0.78
CA GLN A 91 17.58 7.54 0.76
C GLN A 91 17.40 8.79 -0.10
N ASN A 92 16.68 8.69 -1.22
CA ASN A 92 16.37 9.82 -2.10
C ASN A 92 15.53 10.91 -1.40
N ALA A 93 14.79 10.57 -0.34
CA ALA A 93 13.93 11.50 0.39
C ALA A 93 14.59 12.10 1.66
N ARG A 94 15.89 11.88 1.90
CA ARG A 94 16.53 12.29 3.18
C ARG A 94 16.44 13.78 3.49
N GLU A 95 16.67 14.62 2.50
CA GLU A 95 16.61 16.08 2.67
C GLU A 95 15.16 16.52 2.94
N GLU A 96 14.22 16.01 2.17
CA GLU A 96 12.79 16.26 2.34
C GLU A 96 12.28 15.81 3.73
N ILE A 97 12.74 14.65 4.22
CA ILE A 97 12.44 14.18 5.58
C ILE A 97 12.99 15.13 6.65
N ALA A 98 14.21 15.62 6.46
CA ALA A 98 14.84 16.55 7.40
C ALA A 98 14.09 17.89 7.45
N GLU A 99 13.62 18.39 6.32
CA GLU A 99 12.82 19.62 6.23
C GLU A 99 11.41 19.44 6.79
N ALA A 100 10.74 18.33 6.49
CA ALA A 100 9.38 18.05 6.95
C ALA A 100 9.31 17.80 8.47
N GLY A 101 10.36 17.28 9.07
CA GLY A 101 10.37 16.90 10.48
C GLY A 101 9.29 15.86 10.81
N ALA A 102 8.66 15.99 11.98
CA ALA A 102 7.61 15.07 12.40
C ALA A 102 6.24 15.40 11.79
N ASP A 103 5.92 16.70 11.76
CA ASP A 103 4.56 17.20 11.49
C ASP A 103 4.31 17.54 10.02
N GLY A 104 5.37 17.72 9.23
CA GLY A 104 5.25 18.04 7.82
C GLY A 104 4.56 16.94 7.02
N ASP A 105 3.69 17.35 6.10
CA ASP A 105 3.12 16.45 5.11
C ASP A 105 4.16 16.16 4.03
N ILE A 106 4.46 14.88 3.83
CA ILE A 106 5.42 14.40 2.84
C ILE A 106 4.73 13.38 1.93
N ASN A 107 5.06 13.40 0.64
CA ASN A 107 4.60 12.37 -0.27
C ASN A 107 5.47 11.10 -0.11
N PRO A 108 4.85 9.92 0.08
CA PRO A 108 5.61 8.68 0.13
C PRO A 108 6.21 8.35 -1.24
N ARG A 109 7.39 7.74 -1.21
CA ARG A 109 8.08 7.24 -2.41
C ARG A 109 7.68 5.81 -2.75
N TYR A 110 7.26 5.06 -1.73
CA TYR A 110 6.78 3.68 -1.84
C TYR A 110 5.32 3.62 -1.37
N VAL A 111 4.44 3.21 -2.26
CA VAL A 111 3.00 3.07 -1.99
C VAL A 111 2.53 1.66 -2.33
N GLU A 112 1.88 1.02 -1.38
CA GLU A 112 1.06 -0.16 -1.60
C GLU A 112 -0.40 0.20 -1.36
N VAL A 113 -1.30 -0.21 -2.26
CA VAL A 113 -2.71 0.13 -2.17
C VAL A 113 -3.62 -1.08 -2.40
N ASN A 114 -4.62 -1.20 -1.53
CA ASN A 114 -5.75 -2.10 -1.66
C ASN A 114 -7.01 -1.26 -1.91
N PHE A 115 -7.56 -1.30 -3.13
CA PHE A 115 -8.74 -0.56 -3.51
C PHE A 115 -10.05 -1.27 -3.15
N ASN A 116 -10.07 -2.62 -3.26
CA ASN A 116 -11.25 -3.41 -2.95
C ASN A 116 -10.92 -4.85 -2.53
N GLN A 117 -11.95 -5.57 -2.10
CA GLN A 117 -11.91 -6.95 -1.63
C GLN A 117 -12.29 -7.95 -2.73
N ALA A 118 -12.73 -7.49 -3.91
CA ALA A 118 -13.24 -8.38 -4.95
C ALA A 118 -12.18 -9.42 -5.36
N CYS A 119 -12.49 -10.69 -5.16
CA CYS A 119 -11.61 -11.81 -5.52
C CYS A 119 -12.44 -13.04 -5.86
N ASN A 120 -12.01 -13.77 -6.88
CA ASN A 120 -12.66 -15.00 -7.33
C ASN A 120 -12.01 -16.27 -6.74
N LEU A 121 -10.93 -16.15 -5.97
CA LEU A 121 -10.23 -17.28 -5.34
C LEU A 121 -10.27 -17.21 -3.81
N LYS A 122 -9.98 -18.39 -3.20
CA LYS A 122 -9.86 -18.65 -1.77
C LYS A 122 -8.49 -19.23 -1.47
N CYS A 123 -7.44 -18.44 -1.62
CA CYS A 123 -6.08 -18.89 -1.31
C CYS A 123 -5.94 -19.20 0.19
N SER A 124 -5.28 -20.29 0.53
CA SER A 124 -5.18 -20.78 1.93
C SER A 124 -4.51 -19.80 2.89
N TYR A 125 -3.65 -18.94 2.39
CA TYR A 125 -2.96 -17.87 3.15
C TYR A 125 -3.73 -16.55 3.23
N CYS A 126 -4.91 -16.48 2.59
CA CYS A 126 -5.73 -15.27 2.52
C CYS A 126 -6.81 -15.26 3.62
N SER A 127 -7.48 -14.13 3.77
CA SER A 127 -8.49 -13.90 4.80
C SER A 127 -9.78 -13.32 4.22
N PRO A 128 -10.93 -13.52 4.89
CA PRO A 128 -12.22 -12.99 4.47
C PRO A 128 -12.26 -11.48 4.25
N HIS A 129 -11.47 -10.69 4.96
CA HIS A 129 -11.42 -9.24 4.77
C HIS A 129 -10.69 -8.81 3.48
N LEU A 130 -9.97 -9.74 2.82
CA LEU A 130 -9.25 -9.53 1.56
C LEU A 130 -9.87 -10.28 0.37
N SER A 131 -10.88 -11.13 0.60
CA SER A 131 -11.51 -11.90 -0.47
C SER A 131 -13.01 -12.06 -0.28
N THR A 132 -13.80 -11.58 -1.24
CA THR A 132 -15.26 -11.75 -1.27
C THR A 132 -15.67 -13.21 -1.32
N THR A 133 -14.88 -14.09 -1.95
CA THR A 133 -15.15 -15.51 -2.03
C THR A 133 -14.91 -16.19 -0.69
N TRP A 134 -13.86 -15.82 0.05
CA TRP A 134 -13.66 -16.24 1.43
C TRP A 134 -14.76 -15.75 2.37
N GLU A 135 -15.12 -14.46 2.29
CA GLU A 135 -16.19 -13.89 3.10
C GLU A 135 -17.51 -14.64 2.90
N LYS A 136 -17.85 -14.96 1.63
CA LYS A 136 -19.03 -15.75 1.31
C LYS A 136 -19.01 -17.14 1.94
N GLU A 137 -17.87 -17.85 1.84
CA GLU A 137 -17.74 -19.19 2.42
C GLU A 137 -17.89 -19.18 3.93
N ILE A 138 -17.21 -18.26 4.62
CA ILE A 138 -17.34 -18.16 6.08
C ILE A 138 -18.77 -17.79 6.52
N LYS A 139 -19.50 -16.98 5.75
CA LYS A 139 -20.90 -16.70 6.02
C LYS A 139 -21.80 -17.93 5.87
N GLU A 140 -21.48 -18.80 4.92
CA GLU A 140 -22.28 -19.98 4.60
C GLU A 140 -21.99 -21.16 5.55
N PHE A 141 -20.72 -21.42 5.86
CA PHE A 141 -20.28 -22.62 6.60
C PHE A 141 -19.74 -22.33 8.00
N GLY A 142 -19.52 -21.07 8.36
CA GLY A 142 -18.87 -20.68 9.60
C GLY A 142 -17.35 -20.57 9.48
N ALA A 143 -16.73 -20.05 10.53
CA ALA A 143 -15.27 -19.96 10.63
C ALA A 143 -14.63 -21.35 10.80
N TYR A 144 -13.43 -21.54 10.26
CA TYR A 144 -12.64 -22.74 10.52
C TYR A 144 -12.16 -22.75 11.97
N ASP A 145 -12.12 -23.93 12.55
CA ASP A 145 -11.50 -24.15 13.85
C ASP A 145 -9.98 -24.20 13.68
N ILE A 146 -9.32 -23.10 14.06
CA ILE A 146 -7.87 -22.93 13.97
C ILE A 146 -7.28 -22.67 15.35
N VAL A 147 -6.13 -23.28 15.61
CA VAL A 147 -5.47 -23.24 16.93
C VAL A 147 -5.05 -21.83 17.32
N ASP A 148 -4.51 -21.08 16.37
CA ASP A 148 -4.02 -19.72 16.60
C ASP A 148 -4.65 -18.71 15.63
N GLY A 149 -5.19 -17.65 16.20
CA GLY A 149 -5.69 -16.50 15.45
C GLY A 149 -7.15 -16.63 15.01
N GLU A 150 -7.74 -15.48 14.77
CA GLU A 150 -9.15 -15.35 14.40
C GLU A 150 -9.31 -14.70 13.00
N HIS A 151 -8.29 -14.83 12.16
CA HIS A 151 -8.24 -14.17 10.86
C HIS A 151 -9.32 -14.64 9.86
N ASN A 152 -10.02 -15.74 10.16
CA ASN A 152 -11.17 -16.23 9.39
C ASN A 152 -12.51 -16.08 10.13
N ASN A 153 -12.53 -15.46 11.32
CA ASN A 153 -13.74 -15.21 12.09
C ASN A 153 -14.28 -13.82 11.79
N LEU A 154 -15.47 -13.74 11.17
CA LEU A 154 -16.07 -12.47 10.74
C LEU A 154 -16.43 -11.54 11.92
N ASP A 155 -16.84 -12.11 13.06
CA ASP A 155 -17.17 -11.31 14.25
C ASP A 155 -15.91 -10.67 14.84
N SER A 156 -14.82 -11.43 14.88
CA SER A 156 -13.52 -10.91 15.32
C SER A 156 -12.99 -9.84 14.36
N LEU A 157 -13.02 -10.11 13.05
CA LEU A 157 -12.62 -9.15 12.01
C LEU A 157 -13.48 -7.88 12.06
N SER A 158 -14.76 -8.01 12.34
CA SER A 158 -15.69 -6.87 12.51
C SER A 158 -15.33 -6.01 13.72
N LYS A 159 -15.07 -6.64 14.89
CA LYS A 159 -14.63 -5.94 16.11
C LYS A 159 -13.33 -5.19 15.91
N GLN A 160 -12.41 -5.75 15.15
CA GLN A 160 -11.13 -5.13 14.76
C GLN A 160 -11.29 -4.09 13.64
N ARG A 161 -12.48 -3.90 13.09
CA ARG A 161 -12.78 -2.99 11.97
C ARG A 161 -11.92 -3.28 10.72
N LEU A 162 -11.65 -4.57 10.48
CA LEU A 162 -10.89 -5.03 9.31
C LEU A 162 -11.78 -5.34 8.12
N LEU A 163 -13.07 -5.64 8.33
CA LEU A 163 -14.00 -5.88 7.23
C LEU A 163 -14.20 -4.63 6.38
N PRO A 164 -14.32 -4.77 5.06
CA PRO A 164 -14.57 -3.66 4.16
C PRO A 164 -15.83 -2.87 4.52
N THR A 165 -15.77 -1.57 4.30
CA THR A 165 -16.98 -0.72 4.33
C THR A 165 -17.87 -1.12 3.16
N LYS A 166 -19.16 -1.31 3.41
CA LYS A 166 -20.16 -1.71 2.39
C LYS A 166 -20.61 -0.54 1.51
N LEU A 167 -19.66 0.29 1.09
CA LEU A 167 -19.93 1.41 0.20
C LEU A 167 -19.57 1.02 -1.24
N ALA A 168 -20.31 1.55 -2.20
CA ALA A 168 -19.91 1.47 -3.59
C ALA A 168 -18.55 2.17 -3.78
N GLN A 169 -17.75 1.72 -4.73
CA GLN A 169 -16.38 2.21 -4.92
C GLN A 169 -16.31 3.72 -5.18
N ASN A 170 -17.30 4.24 -5.93
CA ASN A 170 -17.46 5.67 -6.22
C ASN A 170 -17.96 6.50 -5.03
N GLU A 171 -18.46 5.86 -3.98
CA GLU A 171 -18.94 6.47 -2.74
C GLU A 171 -17.93 6.32 -1.60
N ASN A 172 -16.85 5.56 -1.82
CA ASN A 172 -15.82 5.32 -0.84
C ASN A 172 -14.95 6.58 -0.67
N PRO A 173 -14.99 7.27 0.48
CA PRO A 173 -14.27 8.52 0.70
C PRO A 173 -12.75 8.38 0.62
N TYR A 174 -12.22 7.21 0.97
CA TYR A 174 -10.78 6.93 0.92
C TYR A 174 -10.30 6.80 -0.52
N VAL A 175 -11.06 6.12 -1.38
CA VAL A 175 -10.77 6.03 -2.83
C VAL A 175 -10.91 7.40 -3.48
N THR A 176 -11.91 8.19 -3.08
CA THR A 176 -12.09 9.57 -3.57
C THR A 176 -10.90 10.44 -3.18
N ALA A 177 -10.45 10.38 -1.93
CA ALA A 177 -9.29 11.12 -1.46
C ALA A 177 -8.00 10.68 -2.16
N PHE A 178 -7.84 9.37 -2.40
CA PHE A 178 -6.70 8.84 -3.17
C PHE A 178 -6.63 9.48 -4.56
N TRP A 179 -7.71 9.48 -5.32
CA TRP A 179 -7.74 10.04 -6.67
C TRP A 179 -7.57 11.58 -6.70
N LYS A 180 -8.03 12.26 -5.64
CA LYS A 180 -7.78 13.70 -5.48
C LYS A 180 -6.30 13.99 -5.25
N TRP A 181 -5.62 13.14 -4.50
CA TRP A 181 -4.19 13.26 -4.18
C TRP A 181 -3.28 12.69 -5.27
N TRP A 182 -3.74 11.72 -6.06
CA TRP A 182 -2.93 10.95 -7.00
C TRP A 182 -2.04 11.78 -7.92
N PRO A 183 -2.47 12.88 -8.55
CA PRO A 183 -1.61 13.66 -9.42
C PRO A 183 -0.39 14.27 -8.71
N GLU A 184 -0.53 14.62 -7.44
CA GLU A 184 0.57 15.15 -6.62
C GLU A 184 1.46 14.03 -6.07
N LEU A 185 0.85 12.96 -5.56
CA LEU A 185 1.53 11.77 -5.08
C LEU A 185 2.43 11.17 -6.17
N TYR A 186 1.93 11.09 -7.39
CA TYR A 186 2.60 10.47 -8.53
C TYR A 186 3.92 11.15 -8.91
N LYS A 187 4.08 12.45 -8.69
CA LYS A 187 5.28 13.21 -9.07
C LYS A 187 6.58 12.66 -8.49
N ASN A 188 6.51 12.18 -7.25
CA ASN A 188 7.67 11.71 -6.50
C ASN A 188 7.65 10.19 -6.25
N LEU A 189 6.70 9.48 -6.86
CA LEU A 189 6.50 8.07 -6.63
C LEU A 189 7.58 7.24 -7.33
N GLU A 190 8.24 6.37 -6.57
CA GLU A 190 9.31 5.50 -7.07
C GLU A 190 8.88 4.02 -7.09
N VAL A 191 8.03 3.60 -6.13
CA VAL A 191 7.48 2.23 -6.09
C VAL A 191 5.98 2.29 -5.88
N PHE A 192 5.22 1.64 -6.76
CA PHE A 192 3.78 1.53 -6.64
C PHE A 192 3.31 0.08 -6.75
N ARG A 193 2.64 -0.41 -5.71
CA ARG A 193 2.13 -1.78 -5.64
C ARG A 193 0.62 -1.80 -5.50
N MET A 194 -0.03 -2.59 -6.32
CA MET A 194 -1.48 -2.85 -6.24
C MET A 194 -1.68 -4.24 -5.63
N THR A 195 -2.42 -4.27 -4.52
CA THR A 195 -2.73 -5.49 -3.78
C THR A 195 -4.21 -5.53 -3.42
N GLY A 196 -4.61 -6.43 -2.54
CA GLY A 196 -5.97 -6.51 -2.01
C GLY A 196 -6.65 -7.80 -2.38
N GLY A 197 -7.84 -7.73 -2.97
CA GLY A 197 -8.53 -8.86 -3.56
C GLY A 197 -7.80 -9.34 -4.82
N GLU A 198 -8.49 -9.34 -5.97
CA GLU A 198 -7.85 -9.54 -7.26
C GLU A 198 -7.76 -8.18 -7.98
N PRO A 199 -6.56 -7.59 -8.15
CA PRO A 199 -6.41 -6.29 -8.80
C PRO A 199 -6.99 -6.23 -10.22
N LEU A 200 -6.97 -7.33 -10.97
CA LEU A 200 -7.56 -7.36 -12.32
C LEU A 200 -9.10 -7.34 -12.32
N MET A 201 -9.73 -7.46 -11.15
CA MET A 201 -11.18 -7.24 -10.99
C MET A 201 -11.51 -5.81 -10.56
N ASP A 202 -10.51 -4.94 -10.41
CA ASP A 202 -10.69 -3.56 -9.96
C ASP A 202 -10.48 -2.55 -11.10
N SER A 203 -11.47 -1.70 -11.33
CA SER A 203 -11.38 -0.64 -12.34
C SER A 203 -10.29 0.40 -12.03
N ASN A 204 -9.92 0.57 -10.74
CA ASN A 204 -8.83 1.49 -10.37
C ASN A 204 -7.47 0.99 -10.85
N THR A 205 -7.24 -0.33 -10.91
CA THR A 205 -6.02 -0.89 -11.52
C THR A 205 -5.85 -0.40 -12.95
N PHE A 206 -6.88 -0.54 -13.78
CA PHE A 206 -6.84 -0.09 -15.16
C PHE A 206 -6.72 1.44 -15.31
N LYS A 207 -7.35 2.17 -14.40
CA LYS A 207 -7.26 3.63 -14.35
C LYS A 207 -5.83 4.11 -13.99
N ILE A 208 -5.14 3.40 -13.09
CA ILE A 208 -3.72 3.64 -12.79
C ILE A 208 -2.86 3.42 -14.04
N LEU A 209 -3.02 2.27 -14.72
CA LEU A 209 -2.26 1.96 -15.93
C LEU A 209 -2.46 3.01 -17.02
N ASP A 210 -3.71 3.48 -17.20
CA ASP A 210 -4.01 4.56 -18.15
C ASP A 210 -3.37 5.90 -17.75
N TYR A 211 -3.29 6.18 -16.46
CA TYR A 211 -2.65 7.40 -15.97
C TYR A 211 -1.14 7.35 -16.20
N VAL A 212 -0.50 6.24 -15.88
CA VAL A 212 0.95 6.03 -16.09
C VAL A 212 1.29 6.11 -17.58
N TYR A 213 0.47 5.53 -18.44
CA TYR A 213 0.63 5.62 -19.89
C TYR A 213 0.62 7.08 -20.40
N LYS A 214 -0.28 7.91 -19.83
CA LYS A 214 -0.40 9.33 -20.22
C LYS A 214 0.66 10.23 -19.58
N ASN A 215 1.26 9.78 -18.50
CA ASN A 215 2.24 10.52 -17.72
C ASN A 215 3.45 9.60 -17.42
N PRO A 216 4.29 9.31 -18.42
CA PRO A 216 5.41 8.39 -18.24
C PRO A 216 6.34 8.83 -17.11
N ASN A 217 6.79 7.85 -16.30
CA ASN A 217 7.78 8.05 -15.27
C ASN A 217 8.79 6.90 -15.32
N ALA A 218 9.96 7.17 -15.88
CA ALA A 218 11.02 6.18 -16.09
C ALA A 218 11.59 5.59 -14.78
N TRP A 219 11.34 6.24 -13.65
CA TRP A 219 11.83 5.81 -12.34
C TRP A 219 10.81 5.00 -11.54
N LEU A 220 9.58 4.90 -12.04
CA LEU A 220 8.50 4.21 -11.34
C LEU A 220 8.60 2.69 -11.53
N GLU A 221 8.85 1.99 -10.42
CA GLU A 221 8.66 0.55 -10.34
C GLU A 221 7.19 0.24 -10.01
N MET A 222 6.54 -0.59 -10.82
CA MET A 222 5.15 -0.98 -10.59
C MET A 222 5.02 -2.49 -10.39
N SER A 223 4.11 -2.88 -9.50
CA SER A 223 3.74 -4.28 -9.34
C SER A 223 2.25 -4.47 -9.04
N ALA A 224 1.73 -5.63 -9.41
CA ALA A 224 0.38 -6.05 -9.06
C ALA A 224 0.45 -7.48 -8.49
N THR A 225 -0.06 -7.67 -7.27
CA THR A 225 -0.21 -9.01 -6.70
C THR A 225 -1.52 -9.60 -7.17
N SER A 226 -1.46 -10.35 -8.27
CA SER A 226 -2.62 -10.93 -8.96
C SER A 226 -2.56 -12.45 -8.97
N ASN A 227 -3.74 -13.09 -8.96
CA ASN A 227 -3.87 -14.53 -9.22
C ASN A 227 -3.81 -14.87 -10.72
N MET A 228 -3.70 -13.88 -11.60
CA MET A 228 -3.66 -13.98 -13.06
C MET A 228 -4.80 -14.78 -13.69
N CYS A 229 -5.90 -14.91 -12.97
CA CYS A 229 -7.07 -15.68 -13.40
C CYS A 229 -8.37 -14.92 -13.13
N PRO A 230 -8.56 -13.71 -13.67
CA PRO A 230 -9.81 -12.98 -13.48
C PRO A 230 -10.97 -13.77 -14.11
N PRO A 231 -12.19 -13.64 -13.56
CA PRO A 231 -13.33 -14.45 -13.97
C PRO A 231 -13.83 -14.18 -15.41
N LYS A 232 -13.37 -13.09 -16.01
CA LYS A 232 -13.71 -12.70 -17.38
C LYS A 232 -12.42 -12.55 -18.21
N PRO A 233 -12.23 -13.33 -19.28
CA PRO A 233 -11.04 -13.25 -20.14
C PRO A 233 -10.75 -11.84 -20.67
N VAL A 234 -11.77 -11.02 -20.88
CA VAL A 234 -11.61 -9.63 -21.34
C VAL A 234 -10.76 -8.79 -20.37
N LEU A 235 -10.82 -9.05 -19.07
CA LEU A 235 -10.01 -8.32 -18.08
C LEU A 235 -8.52 -8.65 -18.22
N MET A 236 -8.19 -9.93 -18.47
CA MET A 236 -6.82 -10.34 -18.76
C MET A 236 -6.30 -9.71 -20.06
N ASN A 237 -7.11 -9.74 -21.12
CA ASN A 237 -6.73 -9.16 -22.40
C ASN A 237 -6.50 -7.64 -22.28
N MET A 238 -7.37 -6.94 -21.57
CA MET A 238 -7.19 -5.51 -21.27
C MET A 238 -5.91 -5.23 -20.48
N PHE A 239 -5.58 -6.08 -19.51
CA PHE A 239 -4.37 -5.93 -18.71
C PHE A 239 -3.12 -6.10 -19.58
N ILE A 240 -3.06 -7.18 -20.38
CA ILE A 240 -1.94 -7.46 -21.29
C ILE A 240 -1.78 -6.30 -22.29
N GLU A 241 -2.86 -5.84 -22.92
CA GLU A 241 -2.82 -4.72 -23.87
C GLU A 241 -2.24 -3.46 -23.22
N LYS A 242 -2.67 -3.15 -22.00
CA LYS A 242 -2.14 -1.96 -21.28
C LYS A 242 -0.67 -2.11 -20.91
N LEU A 243 -0.22 -3.31 -20.51
CA LEU A 243 1.20 -3.56 -20.24
C LEU A 243 2.05 -3.40 -21.51
N GLN A 244 1.61 -3.96 -22.63
CA GLN A 244 2.30 -3.81 -23.93
C GLN A 244 2.45 -2.32 -24.31
N ARG A 245 1.38 -1.53 -24.13
CA ARG A 245 1.44 -0.08 -24.40
C ARG A 245 2.41 0.65 -23.45
N LEU A 246 2.52 0.24 -22.19
CA LEU A 246 3.49 0.81 -21.25
C LEU A 246 4.93 0.45 -21.64
N GLU A 247 5.16 -0.78 -22.09
CA GLU A 247 6.46 -1.24 -22.56
C GLU A 247 6.93 -0.42 -23.77
N GLU A 248 6.05 -0.11 -24.72
CA GLU A 248 6.36 0.70 -25.89
C GLU A 248 6.85 2.12 -25.53
N ILE A 249 6.34 2.73 -24.46
CA ILE A 249 6.74 4.07 -24.02
C ILE A 249 8.07 4.05 -23.27
N GLN A 250 8.31 3.06 -22.43
CA GLN A 250 9.49 2.99 -21.56
C GLN A 250 10.78 2.72 -22.32
N ILE A 251 10.72 2.07 -23.47
CA ILE A 251 11.90 1.68 -24.26
C ILE A 251 12.51 2.86 -25.02
N TRP A 252 11.77 3.94 -25.29
CA TRP A 252 12.16 4.92 -26.30
C TRP A 252 12.57 6.29 -25.80
N GLU A 253 12.29 6.67 -24.54
CA GLU A 253 12.54 8.06 -24.12
C GLU A 253 13.94 8.37 -23.66
N ASP A 254 14.76 7.44 -23.19
CA ASP A 254 16.20 7.66 -22.98
C ASP A 254 16.95 6.37 -22.55
N PRO A 255 17.63 5.67 -23.47
CA PRO A 255 18.45 4.48 -23.12
C PRO A 255 19.59 4.76 -22.14
N GLU A 256 20.06 6.01 -22.02
CA GLU A 256 21.14 6.39 -21.10
C GLU A 256 20.62 6.66 -19.68
N LYS A 257 19.32 6.92 -19.51
CA LYS A 257 18.65 7.03 -18.21
C LYS A 257 18.14 5.68 -17.69
N PHE A 258 18.35 4.61 -18.43
CA PHE A 258 18.03 3.28 -17.98
C PHE A 258 18.88 2.93 -16.76
N ASN A 259 18.27 2.95 -15.57
CA ASN A 259 18.88 2.39 -14.39
C ASN A 259 18.76 0.86 -14.45
N PRO A 260 19.83 0.11 -14.69
CA PRO A 260 19.77 -1.36 -14.74
C PRO A 260 19.35 -1.98 -13.39
N ASN A 261 19.34 -1.18 -12.30
CA ASN A 261 18.86 -1.58 -10.99
C ASN A 261 17.42 -1.09 -10.71
N SER A 262 16.89 -0.16 -11.47
CA SER A 262 15.44 0.05 -11.58
C SER A 262 14.95 -1.02 -12.54
N GLY A 263 14.83 -2.25 -12.05
CA GLY A 263 14.16 -3.26 -12.84
C GLY A 263 12.78 -2.73 -13.17
N ASN A 264 12.49 -2.46 -14.44
CA ASN A 264 11.13 -2.41 -14.96
C ASN A 264 10.53 -3.83 -14.78
N ASN A 265 10.57 -4.29 -13.54
CA ASN A 265 10.17 -5.61 -13.15
C ASN A 265 8.71 -5.53 -12.76
N TRP A 266 7.87 -5.83 -13.70
CA TRP A 266 6.51 -6.23 -13.41
C TRP A 266 6.60 -7.55 -12.64
N TYR A 267 6.51 -7.49 -11.33
CA TYR A 267 6.33 -8.68 -10.49
C TYR A 267 4.84 -9.00 -10.44
N VAL A 268 4.48 -10.09 -11.05
CA VAL A 268 3.15 -10.69 -10.98
C VAL A 268 3.13 -11.73 -9.87
#